data_f105db7fe7a243312d50a46beecc72a1
#
_entry.id   f105db7fe7a243312d50a46beecc72a1
#
_cell.length_a   1.000
_cell.length_b   1.000
_cell.length_c   1.000
_cell.angle_alpha   90.00
_cell.angle_beta   90.00
_cell.angle_gamma   90.00
#
_symmetry.space_group_name_H-M   'P 1'
#
loop_
_entity.id
_entity.type
_entity.pdbx_description
1 polymer ?
#
loop_
_entity_poly.entity_id
_entity_poly.type
_entity_poly.pdbx_seq_one_letter_code
_entity_poly.pdbx_strand_id
1 'polypeptide(L)'
;MELKGMKVLVVGAGKTGMETARFLVGKGASVSLSDGASEEKLGEKAYTLKSLGVELETGGHTTETFLSADVIIPSPGVPFNIPPLAEAARNGVEIMSEVELASRFIDKPIIAVTGSNGKTTTSTLIADILRKSGKRVFLGANIG
;
A
#
# COMPACT_ATOMS: atom_id res chain seq x y z
N MET A 1 7.32 13.53 -1.42
CA MET A 1 5.92 13.56 -0.91
C MET A 1 5.96 13.79 0.59
N GLU A 2 5.25 14.77 1.08
CA GLU A 2 5.08 14.99 2.52
C GLU A 2 3.76 14.33 2.95
N LEU A 3 3.83 13.46 3.96
CA LEU A 3 2.65 12.71 4.46
C LEU A 3 2.13 13.24 5.80
N LYS A 4 2.88 14.14 6.43
CA LYS A 4 2.53 14.64 7.78
C LYS A 4 1.18 15.33 7.76
N GLY A 5 0.25 14.81 8.55
CA GLY A 5 -1.12 15.32 8.68
C GLY A 5 -2.07 14.96 7.53
N MET A 6 -1.61 14.28 6.46
CA MET A 6 -2.49 13.80 5.42
C MET A 6 -3.37 12.65 5.92
N LYS A 7 -4.63 12.64 5.51
CA LYS A 7 -5.56 11.54 5.78
C LYS A 7 -5.37 10.46 4.72
N VAL A 8 -4.82 9.33 5.11
CA VAL A 8 -4.52 8.23 4.20
C VAL A 8 -5.34 7.01 4.57
N LEU A 9 -6.14 6.54 3.62
CA LEU A 9 -6.91 5.31 3.76
C LEU A 9 -6.14 4.14 3.12
N VAL A 10 -5.86 3.13 3.91
CA VAL A 10 -5.38 1.83 3.42
C VAL A 10 -6.57 0.89 3.27
N VAL A 11 -6.69 0.20 2.15
CA VAL A 11 -7.78 -0.77 1.93
C VAL A 11 -7.21 -2.18 1.95
N GLY A 12 -7.72 -2.98 2.90
CA GLY A 12 -7.30 -4.36 3.13
C GLY A 12 -6.21 -4.53 4.19
N ALA A 13 -6.49 -5.38 5.19
CA ALA A 13 -5.58 -5.74 6.31
C ALA A 13 -4.73 -6.99 6.01
N GLY A 14 -4.36 -7.20 4.76
CA GLY A 14 -3.37 -8.20 4.37
C GLY A 14 -1.95 -7.81 4.83
N LYS A 15 -0.96 -8.67 4.55
CA LYS A 15 0.44 -8.40 4.91
C LYS A 15 0.90 -7.03 4.41
N THR A 16 0.64 -6.72 3.13
CA THR A 16 1.02 -5.45 2.51
C THR A 16 0.31 -4.27 3.17
N GLY A 17 -1.01 -4.36 3.40
CA GLY A 17 -1.78 -3.27 4.04
C GLY A 17 -1.29 -2.97 5.46
N MET A 18 -0.96 -4.00 6.25
CA MET A 18 -0.38 -3.84 7.59
C MET A 18 0.94 -3.07 7.55
N GLU A 19 1.86 -3.44 6.64
CA GLU A 19 3.16 -2.79 6.51
C GLU A 19 3.01 -1.36 5.95
N THR A 20 2.10 -1.15 5.01
CA THR A 20 1.77 0.18 4.48
C THR A 20 1.24 1.09 5.59
N ALA A 21 0.28 0.62 6.40
CA ALA A 21 -0.26 1.39 7.52
C ALA A 21 0.84 1.77 8.52
N ARG A 22 1.70 0.82 8.90
CA ARG A 22 2.84 1.06 9.79
C ARG A 22 3.80 2.11 9.23
N PHE A 23 4.14 2.02 7.94
CA PHE A 23 4.99 2.98 7.25
C PHE A 23 4.39 4.39 7.28
N LEU A 24 3.10 4.51 6.94
CA LEU A 24 2.38 5.78 6.89
C LEU A 24 2.31 6.47 8.26
N VAL A 25 1.98 5.71 9.31
CA VAL A 25 2.01 6.21 10.70
C VAL A 25 3.41 6.71 11.07
N GLY A 26 4.45 5.95 10.73
CA GLY A 26 5.84 6.35 10.94
C GLY A 26 6.26 7.61 10.18
N LYS A 27 5.52 7.99 9.13
CA LYS A 27 5.69 9.24 8.38
C LYS A 27 4.80 10.39 8.85
N GLY A 28 4.01 10.17 9.90
CA GLY A 28 3.15 11.17 10.51
C GLY A 28 1.83 11.42 9.78
N ALA A 29 1.39 10.49 8.94
CA ALA A 29 0.06 10.53 8.36
C ALA A 29 -1.02 10.21 9.40
N SER A 30 -2.23 10.73 9.21
CA SER A 30 -3.45 10.25 9.87
C SER A 30 -3.98 9.07 9.07
N VAL A 31 -3.84 7.88 9.64
CA VAL A 31 -4.09 6.63 8.90
C VAL A 31 -5.40 5.99 9.35
N SER A 32 -6.26 5.70 8.38
CA SER A 32 -7.39 4.79 8.53
C SER A 32 -7.17 3.53 7.70
N LEU A 33 -7.77 2.41 8.11
CA LEU A 33 -7.74 1.17 7.34
C LEU A 33 -9.13 0.57 7.27
N SER A 34 -9.58 0.25 6.05
CA SER A 34 -10.87 -0.39 5.80
C SER A 34 -10.66 -1.82 5.30
N ASP A 35 -11.36 -2.78 5.93
CA ASP A 35 -11.33 -4.20 5.55
C ASP A 35 -12.73 -4.81 5.59
N GLY A 36 -13.05 -5.64 4.60
CA GLY A 36 -14.33 -6.33 4.52
C GLY A 36 -14.54 -7.42 5.58
N ALA A 37 -13.47 -7.91 6.21
CA ALA A 37 -13.56 -8.85 7.30
C ALA A 37 -14.02 -8.16 8.60
N SER A 38 -14.74 -8.90 9.46
CA SER A 38 -15.07 -8.40 10.79
C SER A 38 -13.82 -8.25 11.67
N GLU A 39 -13.90 -7.40 12.68
CA GLU A 39 -12.80 -7.17 13.62
C GLU A 39 -12.35 -8.47 14.31
N GLU A 40 -13.31 -9.36 14.64
CA GLU A 40 -13.03 -10.67 15.22
C GLU A 40 -12.17 -11.55 14.29
N LYS A 41 -12.46 -11.53 12.97
CA LYS A 41 -11.67 -12.27 11.98
C LYS A 41 -10.28 -11.69 11.77
N LEU A 42 -10.12 -10.39 11.93
CA LEU A 42 -8.81 -9.74 11.88
C LEU A 42 -7.97 -10.06 13.13
N GLY A 43 -8.60 -10.27 14.29
CA GLY A 43 -7.93 -10.69 15.51
C GLY A 43 -6.75 -9.81 15.90
N GLU A 44 -5.56 -10.40 16.04
CA GLU A 44 -4.34 -9.67 16.43
C GLU A 44 -3.97 -8.52 15.50
N LYS A 45 -4.35 -8.58 14.22
CA LYS A 45 -4.10 -7.49 13.28
C LYS A 45 -4.89 -6.24 13.65
N ALA A 46 -6.17 -6.40 14.05
CA ALA A 46 -7.00 -5.29 14.49
C ALA A 46 -6.41 -4.63 15.75
N TYR A 47 -5.98 -5.43 16.71
CA TYR A 47 -5.29 -4.95 17.90
C TYR A 47 -4.01 -4.17 17.54
N THR A 48 -3.17 -4.74 16.67
CA THR A 48 -1.93 -4.09 16.22
C THR A 48 -2.20 -2.75 15.55
N LEU A 49 -3.18 -2.68 14.63
CA LEU A 49 -3.54 -1.44 13.95
C LEU A 49 -4.02 -0.36 14.93
N LYS A 50 -4.90 -0.71 15.85
CA LYS A 50 -5.40 0.21 16.89
C LYS A 50 -4.26 0.70 17.80
N SER A 51 -3.33 -0.19 18.17
CA SER A 51 -2.17 0.20 18.99
C SER A 51 -1.22 1.18 18.29
N LEU A 52 -1.21 1.18 16.96
CA LEU A 52 -0.48 2.14 16.14
C LEU A 52 -1.24 3.47 15.95
N GLY A 53 -2.45 3.60 16.47
CA GLY A 53 -3.28 4.78 16.28
C GLY A 53 -4.01 4.82 14.93
N VAL A 54 -4.15 3.67 14.26
CA VAL A 54 -4.91 3.57 13.00
C VAL A 54 -6.40 3.46 13.29
N GLU A 55 -7.20 4.29 12.66
CA GLU A 55 -8.67 4.17 12.67
C GLU A 55 -9.08 2.98 11.82
N LEU A 56 -9.88 2.07 12.39
CA LEU A 56 -10.23 0.81 11.75
C LEU A 56 -11.71 0.75 11.40
N GLU A 57 -12.01 0.56 10.11
CA GLU A 57 -13.33 0.22 9.58
C GLU A 57 -13.33 -1.25 9.18
N THR A 58 -14.27 -2.04 9.71
CA THR A 58 -14.33 -3.50 9.50
C THR A 58 -15.74 -3.96 9.15
N GLY A 59 -15.84 -5.12 8.50
CA GLY A 59 -17.13 -5.72 8.12
C GLY A 59 -17.75 -5.08 6.89
N GLY A 60 -17.03 -4.27 6.17
CA GLY A 60 -17.48 -3.58 4.96
C GLY A 60 -16.65 -2.36 4.64
N HIS A 61 -17.08 -1.64 3.61
CA HIS A 61 -16.44 -0.43 3.12
C HIS A 61 -17.52 0.64 2.93
N THR A 62 -17.44 1.75 3.67
CA THR A 62 -18.36 2.86 3.49
C THR A 62 -17.81 3.90 2.53
N THR A 63 -18.67 4.47 1.70
CA THR A 63 -18.27 5.54 0.77
C THR A 63 -17.77 6.77 1.52
N GLU A 64 -18.32 7.06 2.68
CA GLU A 64 -17.92 8.20 3.51
C GLU A 64 -16.45 8.11 3.93
N THR A 65 -16.00 6.94 4.42
CA THR A 65 -14.61 6.69 4.78
C THR A 65 -13.68 6.94 3.59
N PHE A 66 -14.07 6.48 2.41
CA PHE A 66 -13.26 6.64 1.19
C PHE A 66 -13.21 8.11 0.71
N LEU A 67 -14.32 8.84 0.78
CA LEU A 67 -14.37 10.24 0.37
C LEU A 67 -13.67 11.18 1.36
N SER A 68 -13.49 10.76 2.62
CA SER A 68 -12.83 11.58 3.65
C SER A 68 -11.30 11.55 3.55
N ALA A 69 -10.74 10.66 2.74
CA ALA A 69 -9.30 10.51 2.57
C ALA A 69 -8.73 11.50 1.54
N ASP A 70 -7.52 11.98 1.78
CA ASP A 70 -6.72 12.71 0.78
C ASP A 70 -6.11 11.75 -0.23
N VAL A 71 -5.72 10.56 0.24
CA VAL A 71 -5.10 9.50 -0.57
C VAL A 71 -5.62 8.14 -0.13
N ILE A 72 -5.89 7.28 -1.11
CA ILE A 72 -6.29 5.88 -0.87
C ILE A 72 -5.22 4.94 -1.43
N ILE A 73 -4.82 3.95 -0.63
CA ILE A 73 -3.85 2.93 -1.00
C ILE A 73 -4.50 1.55 -0.89
N PRO A 74 -5.03 1.01 -1.99
CA PRO A 74 -5.57 -0.34 -2.00
C PRO A 74 -4.45 -1.37 -1.97
N SER A 75 -4.59 -2.39 -1.12
CA SER A 75 -3.71 -3.57 -1.13
C SER A 75 -3.88 -4.37 -2.43
N PRO A 76 -2.86 -5.10 -2.90
CA PRO A 76 -2.88 -5.81 -4.20
C PRO A 76 -4.05 -6.78 -4.41
N GLY A 77 -4.63 -7.31 -3.33
CA GLY A 77 -5.78 -8.22 -3.38
C GLY A 77 -7.14 -7.53 -3.44
N VAL A 78 -7.18 -6.20 -3.34
CA VAL A 78 -8.43 -5.44 -3.37
C VAL A 78 -8.81 -5.13 -4.81
N PRO A 79 -10.01 -5.53 -5.26
CA PRO A 79 -10.46 -5.18 -6.61
C PRO A 79 -10.63 -3.66 -6.76
N PHE A 80 -10.12 -3.09 -7.85
CA PHE A 80 -10.23 -1.66 -8.12
C PHE A 80 -11.67 -1.19 -8.40
N ASN A 81 -12.60 -2.12 -8.65
CA ASN A 81 -13.99 -1.84 -8.99
C ASN A 81 -14.95 -1.92 -7.80
N ILE A 82 -14.46 -1.99 -6.56
CA ILE A 82 -15.37 -1.88 -5.41
C ILE A 82 -16.04 -0.51 -5.42
N PRO A 83 -17.36 -0.44 -5.15
CA PRO A 83 -18.13 0.79 -5.33
C PRO A 83 -17.56 2.01 -4.59
N PRO A 84 -17.13 1.94 -3.30
CA PRO A 84 -16.56 3.10 -2.62
C PRO A 84 -15.27 3.63 -3.26
N LEU A 85 -14.40 2.73 -3.77
CA LEU A 85 -13.15 3.13 -4.43
C LEU A 85 -13.43 3.82 -5.77
N ALA A 86 -14.37 3.27 -6.55
CA ALA A 86 -14.79 3.88 -7.81
C ALA A 86 -15.45 5.25 -7.60
N GLU A 87 -16.21 5.43 -6.52
CA GLU A 87 -16.81 6.71 -6.16
C GLU A 87 -15.75 7.73 -5.73
N ALA A 88 -14.78 7.33 -4.89
CA ALA A 88 -13.67 8.18 -4.49
C ALA A 88 -12.85 8.67 -5.71
N ALA A 89 -12.56 7.77 -6.67
CA ALA A 89 -11.89 8.13 -7.91
C ALA A 89 -12.67 9.17 -8.72
N ARG A 90 -13.99 9.03 -8.84
CA ARG A 90 -14.87 10.01 -9.52
C ARG A 90 -14.89 11.38 -8.84
N ASN A 91 -14.72 11.41 -7.53
CA ASN A 91 -14.64 12.64 -6.74
C ASN A 91 -13.22 13.21 -6.63
N GLY A 92 -12.25 12.66 -7.37
CA GLY A 92 -10.90 13.21 -7.46
C GLY A 92 -9.99 12.86 -6.28
N VAL A 93 -10.37 11.91 -5.41
CA VAL A 93 -9.47 11.39 -4.37
C VAL A 93 -8.30 10.67 -5.04
N GLU A 94 -7.08 10.99 -4.64
CA GLU A 94 -5.88 10.35 -5.21
C GLU A 94 -5.82 8.87 -4.80
N ILE A 95 -5.70 7.99 -5.79
CA ILE A 95 -5.54 6.56 -5.57
C ILE A 95 -4.19 6.14 -6.11
N MET A 96 -3.37 5.54 -5.27
CA MET A 96 -2.04 5.04 -5.68
C MET A 96 -1.77 3.65 -5.13
N SER A 97 -0.95 2.88 -5.83
CA SER A 97 -0.49 1.59 -5.33
C SER A 97 0.57 1.76 -4.24
N GLU A 98 0.79 0.70 -3.44
CA GLU A 98 1.86 0.67 -2.44
C GLU A 98 3.26 0.79 -3.08
N VAL A 99 3.42 0.28 -4.30
CA VAL A 99 4.68 0.41 -5.06
C VAL A 99 4.90 1.86 -5.47
N GLU A 100 3.85 2.54 -5.93
CA GLU A 100 3.92 3.97 -6.27
C GLU A 100 4.22 4.80 -5.02
N LEU A 101 3.53 4.54 -3.91
CA LEU A 101 3.84 5.19 -2.63
C LEU A 101 5.32 5.01 -2.28
N ALA A 102 5.81 3.77 -2.30
CA ALA A 102 7.22 3.48 -1.97
C ALA A 102 8.20 4.21 -2.90
N SER A 103 7.89 4.27 -4.20
CA SER A 103 8.74 4.94 -5.18
C SER A 103 8.93 6.43 -4.91
N ARG A 104 7.93 7.09 -4.32
CA ARG A 104 7.99 8.52 -3.96
C ARG A 104 8.95 8.82 -2.79
N PHE A 105 9.43 7.78 -2.08
CA PHE A 105 10.41 7.88 -1.00
C PHE A 105 11.79 7.34 -1.37
N ILE A 106 11.99 6.93 -2.62
CA ILE A 106 13.26 6.42 -3.14
C ILE A 106 13.90 7.50 -4.01
N ASP A 107 15.08 7.97 -3.62
CA ASP A 107 15.87 8.99 -4.33
C ASP A 107 16.90 8.35 -5.30
N LYS A 108 16.87 7.04 -5.46
CA LYS A 108 17.78 6.27 -6.32
C LYS A 108 17.08 5.81 -7.59
N PRO A 109 17.85 5.54 -8.66
CA PRO A 109 17.28 4.98 -9.89
C PRO A 109 16.51 3.69 -9.64
N ILE A 110 15.32 3.59 -10.22
CA ILE A 110 14.45 2.42 -10.14
C ILE A 110 14.39 1.78 -11.52
N ILE A 111 14.60 0.45 -11.56
CA ILE A 111 14.36 -0.37 -12.75
C ILE A 111 13.11 -1.19 -12.47
N ALA A 112 12.03 -0.88 -13.18
CA ALA A 112 10.77 -1.59 -13.05
C ALA A 112 10.66 -2.67 -14.13
N VAL A 113 10.32 -3.89 -13.72
CA VAL A 113 10.09 -5.03 -14.62
C VAL A 113 8.64 -5.46 -14.50
N THR A 114 7.89 -5.38 -15.58
CA THR A 114 6.49 -5.81 -15.67
C THR A 114 6.32 -6.86 -16.77
N GLY A 115 5.21 -7.59 -16.73
CA GLY A 115 4.87 -8.61 -17.72
C GLY A 115 4.08 -9.76 -17.11
N SER A 116 3.54 -10.61 -17.96
CA SER A 116 2.77 -11.80 -17.55
C SER A 116 3.68 -12.87 -16.94
N ASN A 117 4.82 -13.14 -17.58
CA ASN A 117 5.78 -14.18 -17.18
C ASN A 117 7.21 -13.63 -17.14
N GLY A 118 8.10 -14.32 -16.44
CA GLY A 118 9.54 -14.04 -16.43
C GLY A 118 9.98 -12.82 -15.62
N LYS A 119 9.07 -12.10 -14.94
CA LYS A 119 9.41 -10.93 -14.14
C LYS A 119 10.52 -11.20 -13.12
N THR A 120 10.34 -12.21 -12.30
CA THR A 120 11.32 -12.59 -11.26
C THR A 120 12.69 -12.95 -11.86
N THR A 121 12.69 -13.78 -12.90
CA THR A 121 13.95 -14.17 -13.58
C THR A 121 14.67 -12.97 -14.15
N THR A 122 13.95 -12.09 -14.86
CA THR A 122 14.52 -10.89 -15.47
C THR A 122 15.05 -9.92 -14.41
N SER A 123 14.27 -9.67 -13.35
CA SER A 123 14.68 -8.78 -12.26
C SER A 123 15.92 -9.30 -11.54
N THR A 124 15.99 -10.61 -11.28
CA THR A 124 17.13 -11.25 -10.64
C THR A 124 18.39 -11.14 -11.53
N LEU A 125 18.24 -11.41 -12.82
CA LEU A 125 19.37 -11.31 -13.77
C LEU A 125 19.90 -9.88 -13.86
N ILE A 126 19.04 -8.88 -13.96
CA ILE A 126 19.43 -7.47 -13.95
C ILE A 126 20.16 -7.12 -12.66
N ALA A 127 19.62 -7.55 -11.51
CA ALA A 127 20.25 -7.30 -10.21
C ALA A 127 21.65 -7.92 -10.13
N ASP A 128 21.83 -9.14 -10.63
CA ASP A 128 23.12 -9.83 -10.62
C ASP A 128 24.15 -9.16 -11.53
N ILE A 129 23.74 -8.72 -12.72
CA ILE A 129 24.61 -7.97 -13.63
C ILE A 129 25.08 -6.66 -12.97
N LEU A 130 24.17 -5.93 -12.37
CA LEU A 130 24.50 -4.67 -11.70
C LEU A 130 25.39 -4.88 -10.47
N ARG A 131 25.15 -5.91 -9.67
CA ARG A 131 26.01 -6.28 -8.54
C ARG A 131 27.42 -6.63 -8.99
N LYS A 132 27.56 -7.44 -10.06
CA LYS A 132 28.85 -7.79 -10.65
C LYS A 132 29.60 -6.58 -11.22
N SER A 133 28.89 -5.53 -11.61
CA SER A 133 29.48 -4.24 -12.01
C SER A 133 29.77 -3.29 -10.83
N GLY A 134 29.74 -3.79 -9.59
CA GLY A 134 30.06 -3.02 -8.39
C GLY A 134 28.94 -2.12 -7.87
N LYS A 135 27.71 -2.23 -8.38
CA LYS A 135 26.56 -1.45 -7.89
C LYS A 135 25.92 -2.12 -6.66
N ARG A 136 25.49 -1.31 -5.71
CA ARG A 136 24.61 -1.78 -4.62
C ARG A 136 23.18 -1.83 -5.14
N VAL A 137 22.56 -3.00 -5.15
CA VAL A 137 21.23 -3.23 -5.69
C VAL A 137 20.33 -3.84 -4.64
N PHE A 138 19.20 -3.18 -4.38
CA PHE A 138 18.06 -3.76 -3.69
C PHE A 138 17.13 -4.37 -4.74
N LEU A 139 16.83 -5.65 -4.59
CA LEU A 139 15.86 -6.35 -5.41
C LEU A 139 14.61 -6.53 -4.56
N GLY A 140 13.51 -5.92 -4.98
CA GLY A 140 12.26 -5.89 -4.21
C GLY A 140 11.04 -6.17 -5.06
N ALA A 141 9.92 -6.31 -4.42
CA ALA A 141 8.59 -6.64 -4.83
C ALA A 141 8.23 -8.10 -4.52
N ASN A 142 7.25 -8.66 -5.22
CA ASN A 142 6.74 -10.01 -4.99
C ASN A 142 7.71 -11.09 -5.52
N ILE A 143 8.89 -11.09 -4.94
CA ILE A 143 9.92 -12.09 -5.21
C ILE A 143 9.81 -13.09 -4.09
N GLY A 144 9.08 -14.19 -4.36
CA GLY A 144 8.63 -15.21 -3.46
C GLY A 144 9.58 -15.69 -2.39
#